data_0ef6e692e7bebfae34e190a39570fb82
#
_entry.id   0ef6e692e7bebfae34e190a39570fb82
#
_cell.length_a   1.000
_cell.length_b   1.000
_cell.length_c   1.000
_cell.angle_alpha   90.00
_cell.angle_beta   90.00
_cell.angle_gamma   90.00
#
_symmetry.space_group_name_H-M   'P 1'
#
loop_
_entity.id
_entity.type
_entity.pdbx_description
1 polymer ?
#
loop_
_entity_poly.entity_id
_entity_poly.type
_entity_poly.pdbx_seq_one_letter_code
_entity_poly.pdbx_strand_id
1 'polypeptide(L)'
;MLQNTSTVYLSRLASPSLQRFLQSNGFQLNSLDVPAVYPEISTHADILLCQLGLWEKAQIFHGDPEKLARNYPGNIRYNAVCTGKYFIHNLQYTDSDLLAAAEAKAAADSTILTKIHVKQGYTRCSLLPVDDRSFITSDAGIAKSLACHDTDVLLIRPGHIHLPGFDYGFIGGTGGGLPLSGRRLLVVNGNIETHPDYKKIATFLEDRDIDLYYSKDRPLMDIGSILVDAAPKPLQQPVRD
;
A
#
# COMPACT_ATOMS: atom_id res chain seq x y z
N MET A 1 11.60 -18.43 -22.20
CA MET A 1 10.35 -17.69 -21.91
C MET A 1 10.67 -16.78 -20.75
N LEU A 2 10.62 -15.46 -20.93
CA LEU A 2 10.69 -14.50 -19.82
C LEU A 2 9.42 -14.72 -19.00
N GLN A 3 9.55 -15.27 -17.78
CA GLN A 3 8.47 -15.26 -16.81
C GLN A 3 8.21 -13.81 -16.50
N ASN A 4 7.02 -13.32 -16.82
CA ASN A 4 6.59 -11.98 -16.49
C ASN A 4 6.40 -11.93 -14.96
N THR A 5 7.42 -11.47 -14.26
CA THR A 5 7.50 -11.56 -12.80
C THR A 5 7.01 -10.24 -12.21
N SER A 6 6.04 -10.29 -11.30
CA SER A 6 5.58 -9.11 -10.57
C SER A 6 6.72 -8.50 -9.76
N THR A 7 6.79 -7.17 -9.76
CA THR A 7 7.79 -6.42 -8.98
C THR A 7 7.18 -5.89 -7.70
N VAL A 8 7.87 -6.08 -6.58
CA VAL A 8 7.49 -5.54 -5.27
C VAL A 8 8.45 -4.45 -4.88
N TYR A 9 7.91 -3.27 -4.60
CA TYR A 9 8.65 -2.11 -4.09
C TYR A 9 8.48 -2.03 -2.59
N LEU A 10 9.61 -2.01 -1.88
CA LEU A 10 9.64 -1.94 -0.42
C LEU A 10 10.98 -1.31 0.03
N SER A 11 11.00 -0.81 1.27
CA SER A 11 12.23 -0.29 1.85
C SER A 11 13.30 -1.38 1.97
N ARG A 12 14.57 -1.01 1.78
CA ARG A 12 15.73 -1.87 2.10
C ARG A 12 15.77 -2.30 3.58
N LEU A 13 15.02 -1.60 4.45
CA LEU A 13 14.90 -1.92 5.87
C LEU A 13 13.87 -3.01 6.17
N ALA A 14 13.21 -3.55 5.15
CA ALA A 14 12.30 -4.68 5.29
C ALA A 14 13.00 -5.90 5.91
N SER A 15 12.25 -6.70 6.68
CA SER A 15 12.83 -7.85 7.37
C SER A 15 13.46 -8.84 6.38
N PRO A 16 14.62 -9.43 6.70
CA PRO A 16 15.23 -10.44 5.84
C PRO A 16 14.31 -11.64 5.60
N SER A 17 13.48 -12.01 6.58
CA SER A 17 12.50 -13.09 6.43
C SER A 17 11.42 -12.75 5.41
N LEU A 18 10.91 -11.51 5.44
CA LEU A 18 9.95 -11.03 4.44
C LEU A 18 10.58 -10.99 3.04
N GLN A 19 11.79 -10.47 2.91
CA GLN A 19 12.47 -10.41 1.62
C GLN A 19 12.67 -11.82 1.03
N ARG A 20 13.14 -12.78 1.84
CA ARG A 20 13.28 -14.20 1.41
C ARG A 20 11.94 -14.80 1.01
N PHE A 21 10.89 -14.56 1.78
CA PHE A 21 9.55 -15.04 1.46
C PHE A 21 9.10 -14.54 0.09
N LEU A 22 9.22 -13.24 -0.18
CA LEU A 22 8.83 -12.64 -1.46
C LEU A 22 9.65 -13.22 -2.62
N GLN A 23 10.97 -13.32 -2.49
CA GLN A 23 11.85 -13.88 -3.52
C GLN A 23 11.56 -15.36 -3.79
N SER A 24 11.34 -16.16 -2.74
CA SER A 24 11.02 -17.60 -2.89
C SER A 24 9.65 -17.83 -3.54
N ASN A 25 8.76 -16.83 -3.51
CA ASN A 25 7.48 -16.86 -4.23
C ASN A 25 7.54 -16.17 -5.61
N GLY A 26 8.74 -15.88 -6.12
CA GLY A 26 8.94 -15.43 -7.49
C GLY A 26 8.78 -13.92 -7.69
N PHE A 27 8.67 -13.13 -6.64
CA PHE A 27 8.64 -11.67 -6.76
C PHE A 27 10.03 -11.08 -6.98
N GLN A 28 10.13 -10.14 -7.88
CA GLN A 28 11.31 -9.30 -8.03
C GLN A 28 11.24 -8.15 -7.03
N LEU A 29 12.28 -7.95 -6.22
CA LEU A 29 12.32 -6.88 -5.21
C LEU A 29 13.02 -5.65 -5.74
N ASN A 30 12.43 -4.48 -5.49
CA ASN A 30 13.03 -3.19 -5.80
C ASN A 30 12.92 -2.26 -4.59
N SER A 31 13.94 -1.45 -4.35
CA SER A 31 13.97 -0.46 -3.29
C SER A 31 14.39 0.90 -3.84
N LEU A 32 13.89 1.95 -3.24
CA LEU A 32 14.17 3.32 -3.61
C LEU A 32 14.94 4.02 -2.49
N ASP A 33 15.65 5.05 -2.86
CA ASP A 33 16.18 6.05 -1.93
C ASP A 33 15.78 7.43 -2.48
N VAL A 34 15.07 8.21 -1.68
CA VAL A 34 14.53 9.53 -2.04
C VAL A 34 15.18 10.59 -1.16
N PRO A 35 16.37 11.09 -1.52
CA PRO A 35 17.15 12.01 -0.67
C PRO A 35 16.48 13.39 -0.50
N ALA A 36 15.44 13.68 -1.28
CA ALA A 36 14.69 14.93 -1.18
C ALA A 36 13.87 15.07 0.11
N VAL A 37 13.63 13.96 0.85
CA VAL A 37 12.83 13.93 2.08
C VAL A 37 13.69 13.67 3.33
N TYR A 38 13.05 13.51 4.50
CA TYR A 38 13.79 13.17 5.73
C TYR A 38 14.48 11.80 5.62
N PRO A 39 15.68 11.64 6.21
CA PRO A 39 16.39 10.37 6.16
C PRO A 39 15.59 9.17 6.67
N GLU A 40 14.74 9.39 7.69
CA GLU A 40 13.93 8.37 8.34
C GLU A 40 12.89 7.74 7.39
N ILE A 41 12.43 8.51 6.40
CA ILE A 41 11.44 8.07 5.40
C ILE A 41 12.00 8.04 3.98
N SER A 42 13.28 8.29 3.78
CA SER A 42 13.88 8.35 2.44
C SER A 42 13.81 7.03 1.67
N THR A 43 13.69 5.90 2.38
CA THR A 43 13.56 4.58 1.78
C THR A 43 12.11 4.08 1.67
N HIS A 44 11.14 4.91 2.04
CA HIS A 44 9.73 4.59 1.97
C HIS A 44 9.25 4.64 0.52
N ALA A 45 8.78 3.51 -0.01
CA ALA A 45 8.36 3.42 -1.40
C ALA A 45 7.18 4.35 -1.72
N ASP A 46 6.25 4.50 -0.78
CA ASP A 46 5.04 5.31 -0.93
C ASP A 46 5.26 6.84 -0.86
N ILE A 47 6.51 7.28 -0.66
CA ILE A 47 6.86 8.71 -0.79
C ILE A 47 6.94 9.13 -2.26
N LEU A 48 7.42 8.23 -3.13
CA LEU A 48 7.61 8.51 -4.56
C LEU A 48 6.68 7.70 -5.46
N LEU A 49 6.20 6.56 -4.99
CA LEU A 49 5.37 5.66 -5.76
C LEU A 49 3.94 5.65 -5.24
N CYS A 50 2.98 5.49 -6.16
CA CYS A 50 1.60 5.20 -5.80
C CYS A 50 1.13 3.95 -6.55
N GLN A 51 0.57 2.99 -5.82
CA GLN A 51 -0.05 1.82 -6.42
C GLN A 51 -1.47 2.17 -6.88
N LEU A 52 -1.76 1.95 -8.16
CA LEU A 52 -3.06 2.13 -8.79
C LEU A 52 -3.74 0.77 -8.97
N GLY A 53 -4.85 0.56 -8.27
CA GLY A 53 -5.54 -0.73 -8.21
C GLY A 53 -4.90 -1.70 -7.23
N LEU A 54 -5.52 -2.87 -7.08
CA LEU A 54 -5.11 -3.91 -6.15
C LEU A 54 -4.93 -5.25 -6.87
N TRP A 55 -4.18 -6.15 -6.24
CA TRP A 55 -4.00 -7.53 -6.66
C TRP A 55 -3.44 -7.62 -8.10
N GLU A 56 -4.03 -8.42 -8.96
CA GLU A 56 -3.62 -8.62 -10.34
C GLU A 56 -3.80 -7.39 -11.24
N LYS A 57 -4.54 -6.38 -10.76
CA LYS A 57 -4.75 -5.12 -11.47
C LYS A 57 -3.81 -4.01 -11.01
N ALA A 58 -2.98 -4.28 -10.00
CA ALA A 58 -2.06 -3.31 -9.45
C ALA A 58 -1.01 -2.88 -10.47
N GLN A 59 -0.84 -1.57 -10.61
CA GLN A 59 0.20 -0.94 -11.43
C GLN A 59 0.85 0.16 -10.61
N ILE A 60 2.12 0.43 -10.83
CA ILE A 60 2.83 1.48 -10.12
C ILE A 60 2.88 2.76 -10.97
N PHE A 61 2.40 3.84 -10.37
CA PHE A 61 2.71 5.19 -10.83
C PHE A 61 4.04 5.63 -10.20
N HIS A 62 4.97 6.07 -11.04
CA HIS A 62 6.25 6.63 -10.61
C HIS A 62 6.15 8.14 -10.56
N GLY A 63 6.27 8.70 -9.36
CA GLY A 63 6.29 10.13 -9.16
C GLY A 63 7.60 10.76 -9.64
N ASP A 64 7.59 12.08 -9.75
CA ASP A 64 8.77 12.89 -10.07
C ASP A 64 9.46 13.35 -8.77
N PRO A 65 10.68 12.89 -8.48
CA PRO A 65 11.40 13.31 -7.27
C PRO A 65 11.69 14.81 -7.22
N GLU A 66 11.77 15.49 -8.37
CA GLU A 66 12.00 16.94 -8.42
C GLU A 66 10.80 17.76 -7.92
N LYS A 67 9.60 17.16 -7.93
CA LYS A 67 8.39 17.78 -7.37
C LYS A 67 8.26 17.62 -5.86
N LEU A 68 9.09 16.78 -5.23
CA LEU A 68 9.07 16.59 -3.78
C LEU A 68 9.82 17.72 -3.07
N ALA A 69 9.35 18.06 -1.87
CA ALA A 69 10.08 18.93 -0.95
C ALA A 69 10.35 18.18 0.35
N ARG A 70 11.41 18.61 1.06
CA ARG A 70 11.81 17.96 2.31
C ARG A 70 10.71 17.98 3.36
N ASN A 71 10.03 19.11 3.49
CA ASN A 71 9.06 19.34 4.56
C ASN A 71 7.62 19.07 4.09
N TYR A 72 6.80 18.64 5.04
CA TYR A 72 5.35 18.59 4.89
C TYR A 72 4.78 19.98 4.52
N PRO A 73 3.84 20.10 3.57
CA PRO A 73 3.17 19.02 2.83
C PRO A 73 3.83 18.64 1.49
N GLY A 74 5.00 19.17 1.16
CA GLY A 74 5.64 18.94 -0.13
C GLY A 74 6.12 17.51 -0.37
N ASN A 75 6.23 16.69 0.69
CA ASN A 75 6.70 15.30 0.62
C ASN A 75 5.58 14.25 0.60
N ILE A 76 4.30 14.67 0.49
CA ILE A 76 3.18 13.73 0.52
C ILE A 76 2.49 13.55 -0.83
N ARG A 77 2.98 14.20 -1.90
CA ARG A 77 2.29 14.32 -3.20
C ARG A 77 1.80 13.01 -3.79
N TYR A 78 2.51 11.91 -3.52
CA TYR A 78 2.26 10.59 -4.08
C TYR A 78 1.74 9.58 -3.05
N ASN A 79 1.66 9.96 -1.77
CA ASN A 79 1.27 9.07 -0.66
C ASN A 79 -0.24 8.83 -0.59
N ALA A 80 -0.84 8.42 -1.71
CA ALA A 80 -2.27 8.18 -1.86
C ALA A 80 -2.61 6.69 -1.83
N VAL A 81 -3.85 6.37 -1.45
CA VAL A 81 -4.45 5.04 -1.62
C VAL A 81 -5.33 5.07 -2.85
N CYS A 82 -5.08 4.16 -3.80
CA CYS A 82 -5.93 3.97 -4.98
C CYS A 82 -6.29 2.49 -5.13
N THR A 83 -7.54 2.12 -4.85
CA THR A 83 -8.04 0.73 -4.97
C THR A 83 -8.56 0.41 -6.37
N GLY A 84 -8.68 1.42 -7.24
CA GLY A 84 -9.39 1.34 -8.52
C GLY A 84 -10.84 1.84 -8.42
N LYS A 85 -11.52 1.61 -7.29
CA LYS A 85 -12.85 2.19 -6.98
C LYS A 85 -12.72 3.53 -6.25
N TYR A 86 -11.77 3.65 -5.33
CA TYR A 86 -11.53 4.84 -4.52
C TYR A 86 -10.13 5.38 -4.74
N PHE A 87 -10.03 6.70 -4.84
CA PHE A 87 -8.78 7.46 -4.71
C PHE A 87 -8.87 8.32 -3.44
N ILE A 88 -8.07 7.99 -2.43
CA ILE A 88 -8.14 8.56 -1.09
C ILE A 88 -6.83 9.28 -0.81
N HIS A 89 -6.90 10.59 -0.62
CA HIS A 89 -5.72 11.40 -0.32
C HIS A 89 -6.11 12.79 0.21
N ASN A 90 -5.13 13.54 0.68
CA ASN A 90 -5.29 14.98 0.85
C ASN A 90 -5.27 15.64 -0.53
N LEU A 91 -6.46 15.79 -1.15
CA LEU A 91 -6.61 16.21 -2.53
C LEU A 91 -6.03 17.61 -2.83
N GLN A 92 -5.76 18.43 -1.78
CA GLN A 92 -5.13 19.74 -1.96
C GLN A 92 -3.64 19.63 -2.34
N TYR A 93 -2.99 18.55 -1.97
CA TYR A 93 -1.55 18.31 -2.16
C TYR A 93 -1.25 17.14 -3.10
N THR A 94 -2.28 16.51 -3.66
CA THR A 94 -2.12 15.43 -4.64
C THR A 94 -1.45 15.96 -5.90
N ASP A 95 -0.47 15.23 -6.41
CA ASP A 95 0.11 15.53 -7.73
C ASP A 95 -0.95 15.34 -8.83
N SER A 96 -1.01 16.29 -9.78
CA SER A 96 -2.01 16.27 -10.86
C SER A 96 -1.83 15.11 -11.82
N ASP A 97 -0.57 14.71 -12.07
CA ASP A 97 -0.27 13.62 -13.00
C ASP A 97 -0.63 12.27 -12.37
N LEU A 98 -0.42 12.12 -11.05
CA LEU A 98 -0.90 10.97 -10.31
C LEU A 98 -2.43 10.84 -10.39
N LEU A 99 -3.14 11.94 -10.15
CA LEU A 99 -4.61 11.90 -10.20
C LEU A 99 -5.13 11.57 -11.60
N ALA A 100 -4.54 12.17 -12.64
CA ALA A 100 -4.87 11.87 -14.03
C ALA A 100 -4.58 10.39 -14.39
N ALA A 101 -3.45 9.84 -13.93
CA ALA A 101 -3.12 8.43 -14.13
C ALA A 101 -4.12 7.49 -13.42
N ALA A 102 -4.57 7.83 -12.22
CA ALA A 102 -5.58 7.06 -11.49
C ALA A 102 -6.94 7.08 -12.21
N GLU A 103 -7.36 8.23 -12.75
CA GLU A 103 -8.58 8.37 -13.55
C GLU A 103 -8.49 7.59 -14.87
N ALA A 104 -7.35 7.66 -15.57
CA ALA A 104 -7.12 6.91 -16.81
C ALA A 104 -7.14 5.38 -16.54
N LYS A 105 -6.51 4.93 -15.44
CA LYS A 105 -6.53 3.51 -15.05
C LYS A 105 -7.94 3.03 -14.74
N ALA A 106 -8.72 3.80 -13.99
CA ALA A 106 -10.10 3.45 -13.67
C ALA A 106 -10.96 3.36 -14.93
N ALA A 107 -10.80 4.30 -15.88
CA ALA A 107 -11.49 4.27 -17.17
C ALA A 107 -11.11 3.02 -17.99
N ALA A 108 -9.82 2.66 -18.04
CA ALA A 108 -9.35 1.45 -18.71
C ALA A 108 -9.92 0.16 -18.08
N ASP A 109 -10.12 0.16 -16.76
CA ASP A 109 -10.72 -0.96 -16.01
C ASP A 109 -12.26 -0.91 -16.05
N SER A 110 -12.89 0.02 -16.76
CA SER A 110 -14.34 0.26 -16.79
C SER A 110 -14.94 0.48 -15.40
N THR A 111 -14.20 1.18 -14.52
CA THR A 111 -14.58 1.47 -13.14
C THR A 111 -14.77 2.98 -12.98
N ILE A 112 -15.73 3.39 -12.13
CA ILE A 112 -15.92 4.79 -11.73
C ILE A 112 -15.02 5.06 -10.52
N LEU A 113 -14.06 5.97 -10.67
CA LEU A 113 -13.18 6.38 -9.57
C LEU A 113 -13.85 7.43 -8.69
N THR A 114 -14.09 7.08 -7.43
CA THR A 114 -14.58 8.02 -6.41
C THR A 114 -13.39 8.63 -5.67
N LYS A 115 -13.28 9.97 -5.71
CA LYS A 115 -12.23 10.72 -5.02
C LYS A 115 -12.71 11.08 -3.61
N ILE A 116 -11.93 10.70 -2.58
CA ILE A 116 -12.23 10.99 -1.18
C ILE A 116 -11.12 11.87 -0.59
N HIS A 117 -11.50 13.05 -0.12
CA HIS A 117 -10.57 13.94 0.58
C HIS A 117 -10.43 13.56 2.04
N VAL A 118 -9.18 13.43 2.50
CA VAL A 118 -8.81 13.27 3.91
C VAL A 118 -7.81 14.35 4.31
N LYS A 119 -7.77 14.71 5.60
CA LYS A 119 -6.81 15.71 6.09
C LYS A 119 -5.40 15.15 6.25
N GLN A 120 -5.28 13.83 6.49
CA GLN A 120 -4.01 13.14 6.64
C GLN A 120 -3.25 13.11 5.31
N GLY A 121 -2.04 13.68 5.31
CA GLY A 121 -1.21 13.74 4.10
C GLY A 121 -0.48 12.43 3.81
N TYR A 122 0.04 11.76 4.85
CA TYR A 122 0.61 10.41 4.72
C TYR A 122 -0.50 9.36 4.66
N THR A 123 -1.35 9.47 3.63
CA THR A 123 -2.58 8.68 3.55
C THR A 123 -2.28 7.20 3.36
N ARG A 124 -1.35 6.84 2.47
CA ARG A 124 -1.01 5.43 2.22
C ARG A 124 -0.34 4.78 3.44
N CYS A 125 0.54 5.50 4.12
CA CYS A 125 1.12 5.03 5.37
C CYS A 125 0.05 4.82 6.45
N SER A 126 -0.93 5.72 6.55
CA SER A 126 -1.96 5.69 7.60
C SER A 126 -3.11 4.73 7.31
N LEU A 127 -3.33 4.36 6.06
CA LEU A 127 -4.47 3.58 5.59
C LEU A 127 -4.00 2.35 4.80
N LEU A 128 -4.20 1.16 5.37
CA LEU A 128 -3.89 -0.10 4.72
C LEU A 128 -5.12 -0.58 3.92
N PRO A 129 -5.06 -0.60 2.59
CA PRO A 129 -6.14 -1.17 1.79
C PRO A 129 -6.12 -2.71 1.90
N VAL A 130 -7.29 -3.29 2.15
CA VAL A 130 -7.50 -4.73 2.28
C VAL A 130 -8.16 -5.29 1.03
N ASP A 131 -9.17 -4.60 0.53
CA ASP A 131 -9.80 -4.84 -0.77
C ASP A 131 -10.25 -3.51 -1.40
N ASP A 132 -11.09 -3.53 -2.43
CA ASP A 132 -11.52 -2.33 -3.16
C ASP A 132 -12.35 -1.34 -2.33
N ARG A 133 -12.89 -1.78 -1.17
CA ARG A 133 -13.70 -0.96 -0.26
C ARG A 133 -13.40 -1.15 1.23
N SER A 134 -12.51 -2.08 1.58
CA SER A 134 -12.18 -2.41 2.98
C SER A 134 -10.80 -1.92 3.35
N PHE A 135 -10.69 -1.32 4.54
CA PHE A 135 -9.47 -0.62 4.98
C PHE A 135 -9.19 -0.84 6.46
N ILE A 136 -7.92 -0.77 6.84
CA ILE A 136 -7.49 -0.75 8.24
C ILE A 136 -6.73 0.56 8.50
N THR A 137 -7.08 1.28 9.56
CA THR A 137 -6.41 2.52 9.96
C THR A 137 -6.45 2.72 11.47
N SER A 138 -5.49 3.47 12.00
CA SER A 138 -5.56 4.02 13.37
C SER A 138 -5.94 5.51 13.39
N ASP A 139 -6.16 6.12 12.22
CA ASP A 139 -6.54 7.53 12.08
C ASP A 139 -8.07 7.67 12.09
N ALA A 140 -8.61 8.20 13.19
CA ALA A 140 -10.05 8.42 13.35
C ALA A 140 -10.61 9.43 12.33
N GLY A 141 -9.79 10.37 11.85
CA GLY A 141 -10.18 11.34 10.83
C GLY A 141 -10.38 10.68 9.47
N ILE A 142 -9.48 9.78 9.08
CA ILE A 142 -9.63 8.96 7.87
C ILE A 142 -10.87 8.08 8.01
N ALA A 143 -11.01 7.33 9.11
CA ALA A 143 -12.16 6.45 9.34
C ALA A 143 -13.50 7.20 9.22
N LYS A 144 -13.58 8.41 9.81
CA LYS A 144 -14.77 9.28 9.72
C LYS A 144 -15.05 9.73 8.28
N SER A 145 -14.01 10.08 7.52
CA SER A 145 -14.19 10.50 6.12
C SER A 145 -14.70 9.35 5.25
N LEU A 146 -14.17 8.14 5.49
CA LEU A 146 -14.57 6.95 4.74
C LEU A 146 -15.98 6.46 5.08
N ALA A 147 -16.43 6.63 6.33
CA ALA A 147 -17.78 6.21 6.78
C ALA A 147 -18.94 6.86 6.01
N CYS A 148 -18.69 7.95 5.25
CA CYS A 148 -19.67 8.62 4.40
C CYS A 148 -19.82 7.94 3.02
N HIS A 149 -19.05 6.88 2.76
CA HIS A 149 -19.00 6.16 1.49
C HIS A 149 -19.32 4.68 1.70
N ASP A 150 -19.51 3.93 0.61
CA ASP A 150 -19.67 2.47 0.65
C ASP A 150 -18.32 1.80 0.94
N THR A 151 -17.83 1.99 2.17
CA THR A 151 -16.54 1.45 2.65
C THR A 151 -16.70 0.77 4.00
N ASP A 152 -15.85 -0.22 4.26
CA ASP A 152 -15.75 -0.91 5.54
C ASP A 152 -14.38 -0.62 6.16
N VAL A 153 -14.35 -0.05 7.37
CA VAL A 153 -13.13 0.44 7.98
C VAL A 153 -12.94 -0.16 9.37
N LEU A 154 -11.88 -0.94 9.53
CA LEU A 154 -11.42 -1.38 10.83
C LEU A 154 -10.55 -0.29 11.48
N LEU A 155 -11.09 0.38 12.49
CA LEU A 155 -10.32 1.33 13.30
C LEU A 155 -9.59 0.58 14.43
N ILE A 156 -8.25 0.66 14.41
CA ILE A 156 -7.36 0.02 15.40
C ILE A 156 -6.71 1.06 16.32
N ARG A 157 -6.13 0.61 17.42
CA ARG A 157 -5.39 1.47 18.35
C ARG A 157 -4.11 2.02 17.75
N PRO A 158 -3.77 3.30 17.93
CA PRO A 158 -2.49 3.88 17.49
C PRO A 158 -1.35 3.51 18.45
N GLY A 159 -0.09 3.76 18.02
CA GLY A 159 1.08 3.77 18.90
C GLY A 159 1.79 2.42 19.08
N HIS A 160 1.41 1.37 18.35
CA HIS A 160 1.96 0.02 18.49
C HIS A 160 2.80 -0.44 17.30
N ILE A 161 3.26 0.50 16.48
CA ILE A 161 4.03 0.26 15.26
C ILE A 161 5.32 1.03 15.36
N HIS A 162 6.45 0.36 15.20
CA HIS A 162 7.76 1.01 15.28
C HIS A 162 8.03 1.80 14.00
N LEU A 163 8.55 3.03 14.16
CA LEU A 163 9.14 3.83 13.09
C LEU A 163 10.37 4.55 13.65
N PRO A 164 11.59 4.23 13.18
CA PRO A 164 12.80 4.87 13.69
C PRO A 164 12.75 6.40 13.54
N GLY A 165 13.09 7.12 14.61
CA GLY A 165 13.09 8.59 14.60
C GLY A 165 11.74 9.25 14.89
N PHE A 166 10.66 8.49 15.08
CA PHE A 166 9.32 8.96 15.43
C PHE A 166 8.75 8.21 16.61
N ASP A 167 7.74 8.79 17.26
CA ASP A 167 7.07 8.17 18.40
C ASP A 167 6.41 6.83 18.03
N TYR A 168 5.82 6.74 16.84
CA TYR A 168 5.25 5.52 16.26
C TYR A 168 5.05 5.66 14.75
N GLY A 169 4.90 4.53 14.08
CA GLY A 169 4.57 4.43 12.67
C GLY A 169 3.09 4.12 12.42
N PHE A 170 2.74 3.92 11.17
CA PHE A 170 1.38 3.73 10.71
C PHE A 170 1.16 2.33 10.13
N ILE A 171 -0.08 1.83 10.25
CA ILE A 171 -0.43 0.47 9.82
C ILE A 171 -0.28 0.26 8.31
N GLY A 172 -0.64 1.23 7.48
CA GLY A 172 -0.48 1.15 6.03
C GLY A 172 0.98 1.08 5.61
N GLY A 173 1.87 1.76 6.36
CA GLY A 173 3.31 1.69 6.14
C GLY A 173 3.95 0.34 6.47
N THR A 174 3.26 -0.53 7.21
CA THR A 174 3.79 -1.86 7.55
C THR A 174 3.65 -2.89 6.46
N GLY A 175 2.74 -2.71 5.47
CA GLY A 175 2.41 -3.81 4.58
C GLY A 175 1.72 -3.42 3.28
N GLY A 176 1.27 -4.45 2.57
CA GLY A 176 0.53 -4.32 1.31
C GLY A 176 -0.04 -5.65 0.81
N GLY A 177 -0.98 -5.57 -0.12
CA GLY A 177 -1.62 -6.72 -0.74
C GLY A 177 -0.86 -7.22 -1.97
N LEU A 178 -0.65 -8.52 -2.08
CA LEU A 178 0.04 -9.17 -3.18
C LEU A 178 -0.83 -10.28 -3.79
N PRO A 179 -0.90 -10.42 -5.12
CA PRO A 179 -1.50 -11.58 -5.76
C PRO A 179 -0.49 -12.73 -5.72
N LEU A 180 -0.88 -13.86 -5.14
CA LEU A 180 -0.02 -15.05 -5.07
C LEU A 180 -0.79 -16.31 -5.46
N SER A 181 -0.45 -16.92 -6.59
CA SER A 181 -1.03 -18.19 -7.06
C SER A 181 -2.57 -18.23 -7.04
N GLY A 182 -3.21 -17.12 -7.45
CA GLY A 182 -4.67 -16.99 -7.47
C GLY A 182 -5.31 -16.66 -6.11
N ARG A 183 -4.52 -16.49 -5.05
CA ARG A 183 -4.95 -16.07 -3.72
C ARG A 183 -4.59 -14.61 -3.48
N ARG A 184 -5.30 -13.98 -2.57
CA ARG A 184 -5.02 -12.62 -2.08
C ARG A 184 -4.24 -12.72 -0.78
N LEU A 185 -3.04 -12.16 -0.75
CA LEU A 185 -2.15 -12.24 0.38
C LEU A 185 -1.82 -10.83 0.88
N LEU A 186 -2.20 -10.50 2.10
CA LEU A 186 -1.68 -9.33 2.79
C LEU A 186 -0.34 -9.69 3.45
N VAL A 187 0.71 -8.98 3.13
CA VAL A 187 2.02 -9.14 3.76
C VAL A 187 2.33 -7.98 4.68
N VAL A 188 2.93 -8.27 5.83
CA VAL A 188 3.24 -7.28 6.86
C VAL A 188 4.68 -7.44 7.33
N ASN A 189 5.38 -6.34 7.49
CA ASN A 189 6.77 -6.30 7.93
C ASN A 189 6.89 -6.34 9.47
N GLY A 190 7.21 -7.50 9.99
CA GLY A 190 7.37 -7.76 11.43
C GLY A 190 6.16 -8.43 12.07
N ASN A 191 6.24 -8.61 13.39
CA ASN A 191 5.28 -9.41 14.15
C ASN A 191 4.00 -8.63 14.48
N ILE A 192 2.96 -8.81 13.65
CA ILE A 192 1.66 -8.15 13.87
C ILE A 192 0.90 -8.70 15.09
N GLU A 193 1.25 -9.90 15.61
CA GLU A 193 0.64 -10.45 16.82
C GLU A 193 0.90 -9.59 18.07
N THR A 194 1.96 -8.76 18.03
CA THR A 194 2.26 -7.82 19.12
C THR A 194 1.30 -6.63 19.16
N HIS A 195 0.53 -6.39 18.10
CA HIS A 195 -0.47 -5.33 18.08
C HIS A 195 -1.69 -5.74 18.92
N PRO A 196 -2.16 -4.89 19.84
CA PRO A 196 -3.25 -5.26 20.75
C PRO A 196 -4.59 -5.54 20.07
N ASP A 197 -4.78 -5.09 18.81
CA ASP A 197 -5.96 -5.41 18.00
C ASP A 197 -5.70 -6.52 16.96
N TYR A 198 -4.61 -7.30 17.11
CA TYR A 198 -4.27 -8.38 16.17
C TYR A 198 -5.45 -9.30 15.84
N LYS A 199 -6.19 -9.76 16.88
CA LYS A 199 -7.34 -10.65 16.68
C LYS A 199 -8.43 -10.02 15.80
N LYS A 200 -8.69 -8.71 15.96
CA LYS A 200 -9.65 -7.98 15.11
C LYS A 200 -9.14 -7.88 13.68
N ILE A 201 -7.83 -7.61 13.50
CA ILE A 201 -7.21 -7.56 12.19
C ILE A 201 -7.31 -8.92 11.50
N ALA A 202 -6.95 -10.00 12.19
CA ALA A 202 -7.01 -11.35 11.64
C ALA A 202 -8.44 -11.73 11.20
N THR A 203 -9.44 -11.54 12.07
CA THR A 203 -10.84 -11.79 11.73
C THR A 203 -11.30 -10.91 10.54
N PHE A 204 -10.91 -9.64 10.50
CA PHE A 204 -11.28 -8.72 9.42
C PHE A 204 -10.74 -9.17 8.05
N LEU A 205 -9.56 -9.79 8.01
CA LEU A 205 -8.97 -10.37 6.80
C LEU A 205 -9.63 -11.71 6.44
N GLU A 206 -9.87 -12.57 7.45
CA GLU A 206 -10.50 -13.88 7.27
C GLU A 206 -11.91 -13.75 6.68
N ASP A 207 -12.72 -12.80 7.16
CA ASP A 207 -14.06 -12.49 6.63
C ASP A 207 -14.06 -12.08 5.14
N ARG A 208 -12.87 -11.78 4.58
CA ARG A 208 -12.65 -11.32 3.19
C ARG A 208 -11.87 -12.31 2.34
N ASP A 209 -11.61 -13.50 2.89
CA ASP A 209 -10.81 -14.54 2.23
C ASP A 209 -9.42 -14.02 1.81
N ILE A 210 -8.76 -13.30 2.73
CA ILE A 210 -7.43 -12.74 2.54
C ILE A 210 -6.46 -13.40 3.51
N ASP A 211 -5.45 -14.06 2.96
CA ASP A 211 -4.37 -14.64 3.74
C ASP A 211 -3.49 -13.55 4.35
N LEU A 212 -2.91 -13.83 5.51
CA LEU A 212 -1.98 -12.94 6.17
C LEU A 212 -0.61 -13.61 6.31
N TYR A 213 0.44 -12.95 5.77
CA TYR A 213 1.83 -13.32 6.02
C TYR A 213 2.53 -12.24 6.84
N TYR A 214 3.26 -12.66 7.86
CA TYR A 214 4.14 -11.82 8.67
C TYR A 214 5.28 -12.64 9.24
N SER A 215 6.37 -11.98 9.63
CA SER A 215 7.50 -12.64 10.28
C SER A 215 7.56 -12.27 11.77
N LYS A 216 8.02 -13.20 12.61
CA LYS A 216 8.16 -12.99 14.07
C LYS A 216 9.58 -12.58 14.48
N ASP A 217 10.48 -12.40 13.53
CA ASP A 217 11.90 -12.11 13.74
C ASP A 217 12.19 -10.68 14.19
N ARG A 218 11.21 -9.79 14.11
CA ARG A 218 11.32 -8.39 14.55
C ARG A 218 9.96 -7.80 14.93
N PRO A 219 9.95 -6.66 15.66
CA PRO A 219 8.72 -5.92 15.95
C PRO A 219 8.00 -5.47 14.67
N LEU A 220 6.68 -5.26 14.77
CA LEU A 220 5.90 -4.63 13.71
C LEU A 220 6.44 -3.25 13.41
N MET A 221 6.82 -3.00 12.14
CA MET A 221 7.55 -1.78 11.76
C MET A 221 7.01 -1.19 10.47
N ASP A 222 6.79 0.11 10.48
CA ASP A 222 6.50 0.93 9.31
C ASP A 222 7.77 1.07 8.46
N ILE A 223 7.69 0.70 7.20
CA ILE A 223 8.75 0.74 6.20
C ILE A 223 8.31 1.49 4.93
N GLY A 224 7.24 2.29 5.00
CA GLY A 224 6.70 3.05 3.88
C GLY A 224 6.00 2.18 2.86
N SER A 225 5.20 1.26 3.35
CA SER A 225 4.34 0.36 2.56
C SER A 225 5.09 -0.71 1.76
N ILE A 226 4.33 -1.70 1.34
CA ILE A 226 4.74 -2.73 0.36
C ILE A 226 3.82 -2.56 -0.84
N LEU A 227 4.40 -2.18 -1.98
CA LEU A 227 3.64 -1.89 -3.19
C LEU A 227 3.98 -2.92 -4.27
N VAL A 228 3.01 -3.31 -5.07
CA VAL A 228 3.21 -4.30 -6.14
C VAL A 228 2.88 -3.71 -7.51
N ASP A 229 3.75 -3.97 -8.47
CA ASP A 229 3.47 -3.87 -9.89
C ASP A 229 3.21 -5.28 -10.41
N ALA A 230 1.93 -5.59 -10.61
CA ALA A 230 1.53 -6.92 -11.02
C ALA A 230 1.92 -7.16 -12.49
N ALA A 231 2.59 -8.27 -12.76
CA ALA A 231 2.87 -8.63 -14.14
C ALA A 231 1.55 -8.79 -14.93
N PRO A 232 1.46 -8.23 -16.15
CA PRO A 232 0.28 -8.43 -16.99
C PRO A 232 0.05 -9.93 -17.19
N LYS A 233 -1.19 -10.38 -16.99
CA LYS A 233 -1.54 -11.79 -17.30
C LYS A 233 -1.22 -12.05 -18.77
N PRO A 234 -0.54 -13.16 -19.12
CA PRO A 234 -0.40 -13.53 -20.51
C PRO A 234 -1.78 -13.65 -21.14
N LEU A 235 -1.96 -12.99 -22.30
CA LEU A 235 -3.21 -13.10 -23.07
C LEU A 235 -3.53 -14.60 -23.22
N GLN A 236 -4.65 -15.03 -22.68
CA GLN A 236 -5.16 -16.36 -22.94
C GLN A 236 -5.37 -16.45 -24.46
N GLN A 237 -4.57 -17.25 -25.13
CA GLN A 237 -4.83 -17.54 -26.54
C GLN A 237 -6.23 -18.16 -26.61
N PRO A 238 -7.10 -17.70 -27.54
CA PRO A 238 -8.38 -18.33 -27.72
C PRO A 238 -8.14 -19.81 -27.99
N VAL A 239 -8.81 -20.68 -27.24
CA VAL A 239 -8.83 -22.13 -27.50
C VAL A 239 -9.33 -22.24 -28.94
N ARG A 240 -8.50 -22.71 -29.86
CA ARG A 240 -8.92 -23.06 -31.22
C ARG A 240 -9.63 -24.40 -31.07
N ASP A 241 -10.95 -24.35 -31.26
CA ASP A 241 -11.78 -25.53 -31.47
C ASP A 241 -11.36 -26.25 -32.78
#